data_f7d7ef6c8c606a7e7b0413fd9e0d84b9
#
_entry.id   f7d7ef6c8c606a7e7b0413fd9e0d84b9
#
_cell.length_a   1.000
_cell.length_b   1.000
_cell.length_c   1.000
_cell.angle_alpha   90.00
_cell.angle_beta   90.00
_cell.angle_gamma   90.00
#
_symmetry.space_group_name_H-M   'P 1'
#
loop_
_entity.id
_entity.type
_entity.pdbx_description
1 polymer ?
#
loop_
_entity_poly.entity_id
_entity_poly.type
_entity_poly.pdbx_seq_one_letter_code
_entity_poly.pdbx_strand_id
1 'polypeptide(L)'
;MEEQRLVVLVTHDARIREAVEAAGIALGVAVQVCAEAALGLASWSHASVCLVGADVAGAIAAVAPRRRAEVYLVGFGEADAATWSVALGAAVIVLPQGSALLADVMAGQPKAAGRVVAVVGGSGGVGASTLAAGLALGAARANRSSALVEVDELGGGIDLLLGVERAPGWRWPRLVGARGEVGDVRGLLPHVEGVPFVAMGRGSEPPPGDAVIAVLGTLSRHHDLVVVDAGRAPAPVARHTVRGADAALLVCAGDARGVASAAQVRERFDWGSGAVVVRRMPGGASPEAVAEALALPLAGVVPDDRRLPRASAEGDSPSAAGARWWRAVAALVGRVAGHSAGVLDGR
;
A
#
# COMPACT_ATOMS: atom_id res chain seq x y z
N MET A 1 -24.66 -22.04 15.83
CA MET A 1 -24.91 -20.80 16.58
C MET A 1 -23.83 -19.83 16.14
N GLU A 2 -24.19 -18.87 15.28
CA GLU A 2 -23.29 -17.77 14.98
C GLU A 2 -23.05 -16.99 16.28
N GLU A 3 -21.83 -16.90 16.69
CA GLU A 3 -21.42 -16.07 17.85
C GLU A 3 -21.75 -14.62 17.48
N GLN A 4 -22.74 -14.06 18.12
CA GLN A 4 -23.24 -12.71 17.82
C GLN A 4 -22.13 -11.71 18.12
N ARG A 5 -21.59 -11.07 17.08
CA ARG A 5 -20.49 -10.12 17.17
C ARG A 5 -20.89 -8.94 18.05
N LEU A 6 -20.17 -8.70 19.13
CA LEU A 6 -20.42 -7.60 20.06
C LEU A 6 -19.48 -6.43 19.72
N VAL A 7 -20.05 -5.32 19.22
CA VAL A 7 -19.36 -4.05 19.05
C VAL A 7 -19.67 -3.17 20.26
N VAL A 8 -18.64 -2.72 20.96
CA VAL A 8 -18.77 -1.82 22.11
C VAL A 8 -18.27 -0.43 21.69
N LEU A 9 -19.10 0.58 21.84
CA LEU A 9 -18.76 1.98 21.62
C LEU A 9 -18.72 2.71 22.96
N VAL A 10 -17.63 3.39 23.26
CA VAL A 10 -17.49 4.25 24.43
C VAL A 10 -17.31 5.69 23.98
N THR A 11 -18.29 6.57 24.21
CA THR A 11 -18.25 7.99 23.84
C THR A 11 -19.34 8.79 24.53
N HIS A 12 -19.09 10.08 24.76
CA HIS A 12 -20.10 11.10 25.11
C HIS A 12 -20.51 11.90 23.87
N ASP A 13 -19.74 11.90 22.77
CA ASP A 13 -20.07 12.66 21.57
C ASP A 13 -21.26 12.04 20.83
N ALA A 14 -22.38 12.80 20.81
CA ALA A 14 -23.59 12.35 20.14
C ALA A 14 -23.42 12.08 18.65
N ARG A 15 -22.55 12.83 17.96
CA ARG A 15 -22.30 12.66 16.53
C ARG A 15 -21.56 11.35 16.24
N ILE A 16 -20.57 10.98 17.09
CA ILE A 16 -19.88 9.69 16.97
C ILE A 16 -20.88 8.57 17.21
N ARG A 17 -21.70 8.69 18.25
CA ARG A 17 -22.73 7.71 18.58
C ARG A 17 -23.70 7.50 17.42
N GLU A 18 -24.28 8.58 16.90
CA GLU A 18 -25.22 8.51 15.77
C GLU A 18 -24.60 7.86 14.52
N ALA A 19 -23.35 8.20 14.19
CA ALA A 19 -22.66 7.62 13.05
C ALA A 19 -22.42 6.11 13.22
N VAL A 20 -22.01 5.66 14.41
CA VAL A 20 -21.74 4.25 14.69
C VAL A 20 -23.05 3.45 14.80
N GLU A 21 -24.08 3.98 15.42
CA GLU A 21 -25.41 3.34 15.49
C GLU A 21 -26.03 3.22 14.10
N ALA A 22 -25.94 4.26 13.26
CA ALA A 22 -26.41 4.20 11.88
C ALA A 22 -25.68 3.12 11.07
N ALA A 23 -24.36 3.00 11.22
CA ALA A 23 -23.58 1.94 10.60
C ALA A 23 -24.00 0.55 11.12
N GLY A 24 -24.21 0.41 12.43
CA GLY A 24 -24.71 -0.82 13.05
C GLY A 24 -26.05 -1.28 12.49
N ILE A 25 -27.01 -0.36 12.36
CA ILE A 25 -28.33 -0.64 11.77
C ILE A 25 -28.17 -1.09 10.31
N ALA A 26 -27.35 -0.38 9.52
CA ALA A 26 -27.14 -0.71 8.10
C ALA A 26 -26.51 -2.09 7.90
N LEU A 27 -25.69 -2.53 8.83
CA LEU A 27 -24.95 -3.81 8.79
C LEU A 27 -25.67 -4.95 9.53
N GLY A 28 -26.74 -4.68 10.26
CA GLY A 28 -27.38 -5.65 11.14
C GLY A 28 -26.52 -6.08 12.33
N VAL A 29 -25.59 -5.23 12.77
CA VAL A 29 -24.66 -5.48 13.88
C VAL A 29 -25.14 -4.77 15.15
N ALA A 30 -25.19 -5.53 16.27
CA ALA A 30 -25.54 -4.95 17.55
C ALA A 30 -24.40 -4.08 18.11
N VAL A 31 -24.71 -2.83 18.47
CA VAL A 31 -23.77 -1.89 19.09
C VAL A 31 -24.19 -1.67 20.54
N GLN A 32 -23.32 -1.97 21.49
CA GLN A 32 -23.47 -1.60 22.89
C GLN A 32 -22.81 -0.24 23.11
N VAL A 33 -23.61 0.78 23.33
CA VAL A 33 -23.11 2.12 23.64
C VAL A 33 -22.93 2.29 25.13
N CYS A 34 -21.73 2.71 25.52
CA CYS A 34 -21.36 3.01 26.91
C CYS A 34 -21.00 4.51 27.00
N ALA A 35 -21.74 5.27 27.80
CA ALA A 35 -21.39 6.68 28.04
C ALA A 35 -20.19 6.80 29.01
N GLU A 36 -20.02 5.88 29.94
CA GLU A 36 -18.95 5.91 30.93
C GLU A 36 -17.81 4.96 30.56
N ALA A 37 -16.57 5.43 30.73
CA ALA A 37 -15.35 4.62 30.50
C ALA A 37 -15.36 3.32 31.32
N ALA A 38 -15.84 3.34 32.55
CA ALA A 38 -15.91 2.17 33.41
C ALA A 38 -16.82 1.05 32.86
N LEU A 39 -17.95 1.41 32.25
CA LEU A 39 -18.86 0.46 31.60
C LEU A 39 -18.26 -0.12 30.33
N GLY A 40 -17.56 0.70 29.55
CA GLY A 40 -16.83 0.23 28.38
C GLY A 40 -15.72 -0.76 28.72
N LEU A 41 -14.99 -0.50 29.80
CA LEU A 41 -13.93 -1.38 30.32
C LEU A 41 -14.48 -2.71 30.87
N ALA A 42 -15.67 -2.76 31.41
CA ALA A 42 -16.32 -4.01 31.84
C ALA A 42 -16.55 -4.97 30.64
N SER A 43 -16.91 -4.43 29.49
CA SER A 43 -17.11 -5.20 28.25
C SER A 43 -15.84 -5.39 27.41
N TRP A 44 -14.72 -4.76 27.82
CA TRP A 44 -13.48 -4.68 27.03
C TRP A 44 -12.95 -6.05 26.61
N SER A 45 -12.94 -7.03 27.51
CA SER A 45 -12.39 -8.37 27.25
C SER A 45 -13.29 -9.25 26.41
N HIS A 46 -14.59 -8.97 26.36
CA HIS A 46 -15.60 -9.80 25.69
C HIS A 46 -16.09 -9.21 24.36
N ALA A 47 -15.82 -7.92 24.13
CA ALA A 47 -16.19 -7.28 22.87
C ALA A 47 -15.42 -7.88 21.70
N SER A 48 -16.07 -8.07 20.56
CA SER A 48 -15.37 -8.40 19.30
C SER A 48 -14.59 -7.19 18.79
N VAL A 49 -15.17 -5.99 18.93
CA VAL A 49 -14.58 -4.70 18.55
C VAL A 49 -14.85 -3.68 19.65
N CYS A 50 -13.83 -2.89 19.99
CA CYS A 50 -13.95 -1.75 20.88
C CYS A 50 -13.74 -0.44 20.08
N LEU A 51 -14.77 0.38 19.98
CA LEU A 51 -14.73 1.71 19.42
C LEU A 51 -14.66 2.72 20.56
N VAL A 52 -13.65 3.56 20.59
CA VAL A 52 -13.41 4.55 21.62
C VAL A 52 -13.51 5.95 21.00
N GLY A 53 -14.43 6.74 21.45
CA GLY A 53 -14.53 8.14 21.03
C GLY A 53 -13.28 8.93 21.45
N ALA A 54 -12.83 9.84 20.60
CA ALA A 54 -11.69 10.70 20.88
C ALA A 54 -11.90 11.51 22.19
N ASP A 55 -13.15 11.83 22.50
CA ASP A 55 -13.58 12.56 23.69
C ASP A 55 -13.31 11.83 25.02
N VAL A 56 -13.29 10.49 25.03
CA VAL A 56 -13.06 9.68 26.23
C VAL A 56 -11.74 8.91 26.19
N ALA A 57 -10.99 9.01 25.11
CA ALA A 57 -9.76 8.25 24.87
C ALA A 57 -8.71 8.45 25.98
N GLY A 58 -8.55 9.70 26.46
CA GLY A 58 -7.64 10.01 27.56
C GLY A 58 -8.04 9.33 28.88
N ALA A 59 -9.31 9.27 29.19
CA ALA A 59 -9.80 8.60 30.41
C ALA A 59 -9.58 7.09 30.34
N ILE A 60 -9.80 6.47 29.17
CA ILE A 60 -9.53 5.05 28.97
C ILE A 60 -8.04 4.75 28.99
N ALA A 61 -7.20 5.58 28.37
CA ALA A 61 -5.75 5.42 28.39
C ALA A 61 -5.17 5.54 29.81
N ALA A 62 -5.72 6.39 30.65
CA ALA A 62 -5.30 6.57 32.04
C ALA A 62 -5.50 5.30 32.91
N VAL A 63 -6.49 4.47 32.58
CA VAL A 63 -6.73 3.18 33.26
C VAL A 63 -5.78 2.09 32.74
N ALA A 64 -5.07 2.33 31.63
CA ALA A 64 -4.14 1.39 30.99
C ALA A 64 -4.73 -0.03 30.82
N PRO A 65 -5.84 -0.19 30.08
CA PRO A 65 -6.47 -1.48 29.90
C PRO A 65 -5.50 -2.45 29.20
N ARG A 66 -5.73 -3.77 29.40
CA ARG A 66 -4.93 -4.77 28.70
C ARG A 66 -4.99 -4.51 27.19
N ARG A 67 -3.82 -4.44 26.55
CA ARG A 67 -3.72 -4.33 25.09
C ARG A 67 -4.41 -5.51 24.42
N ARG A 68 -5.18 -5.21 23.40
CA ARG A 68 -5.87 -6.20 22.59
C ARG A 68 -5.91 -5.71 21.13
N ALA A 69 -6.12 -6.64 20.21
CA ALA A 69 -6.49 -6.31 18.83
C ALA A 69 -7.92 -5.75 18.78
N GLU A 70 -8.31 -5.19 17.66
CA GLU A 70 -9.65 -4.68 17.38
C GLU A 70 -10.09 -3.54 18.34
N VAL A 71 -9.17 -2.61 18.63
CA VAL A 71 -9.46 -1.35 19.30
C VAL A 71 -9.27 -0.21 18.31
N TYR A 72 -10.29 0.66 18.21
CA TYR A 72 -10.28 1.77 17.27
C TYR A 72 -10.68 3.06 17.95
N LEU A 73 -9.94 4.12 17.69
CA LEU A 73 -10.31 5.48 18.08
C LEU A 73 -11.18 6.10 16.99
N VAL A 74 -12.32 6.65 17.38
CA VAL A 74 -13.27 7.27 16.44
C VAL A 74 -13.42 8.75 16.76
N GLY A 75 -13.27 9.63 15.77
CA GLY A 75 -13.41 11.07 15.94
C GLY A 75 -13.73 11.80 14.65
N PHE A 76 -14.07 13.09 14.76
CA PHE A 76 -14.28 13.99 13.62
C PHE A 76 -13.05 14.86 13.32
N GLY A 77 -12.03 14.83 14.18
CA GLY A 77 -10.76 15.53 14.03
C GLY A 77 -9.58 14.56 14.14
N GLU A 78 -8.62 14.71 13.23
CA GLU A 78 -7.46 13.81 13.17
C GLU A 78 -6.54 13.99 14.37
N ALA A 79 -6.30 15.23 14.81
CA ALA A 79 -5.37 15.54 15.90
C ALA A 79 -5.81 14.98 17.25
N ASP A 80 -7.12 15.05 17.55
CA ASP A 80 -7.66 14.64 18.85
C ASP A 80 -7.64 13.11 19.01
N ALA A 81 -7.94 12.39 17.94
CA ALA A 81 -7.95 10.93 17.95
C ALA A 81 -6.53 10.34 17.92
N ALA A 82 -5.61 10.92 17.16
CA ALA A 82 -4.23 10.42 17.03
C ALA A 82 -3.43 10.49 18.34
N THR A 83 -3.72 11.46 19.22
CA THR A 83 -2.99 11.68 20.47
C THR A 83 -2.95 10.43 21.37
N TRP A 84 -3.99 9.63 21.37
CA TRP A 84 -4.14 8.47 22.26
C TRP A 84 -3.92 7.11 21.54
N SER A 85 -3.68 7.15 20.23
CA SER A 85 -3.51 5.94 19.41
C SER A 85 -2.39 5.03 19.92
N VAL A 86 -1.24 5.60 20.24
CA VAL A 86 -0.08 4.83 20.73
C VAL A 86 -0.33 4.26 22.13
N ALA A 87 -0.94 5.04 23.02
CA ALA A 87 -1.21 4.62 24.40
C ALA A 87 -2.19 3.44 24.44
N LEU A 88 -3.22 3.47 23.61
CA LEU A 88 -4.24 2.43 23.54
C LEU A 88 -3.90 1.29 22.57
N GLY A 89 -2.88 1.45 21.72
CA GLY A 89 -2.58 0.53 20.63
C GLY A 89 -3.75 0.43 19.64
N ALA A 90 -4.44 1.55 19.39
CA ALA A 90 -5.68 1.63 18.65
C ALA A 90 -5.49 2.32 17.31
N ALA A 91 -6.09 1.78 16.25
CA ALA A 91 -6.19 2.44 14.97
C ALA A 91 -7.18 3.62 15.03
N VAL A 92 -6.96 4.64 14.19
CA VAL A 92 -7.79 5.84 14.17
C VAL A 92 -8.76 5.81 12.99
N ILE A 93 -10.04 6.06 13.25
CA ILE A 93 -11.10 6.21 12.25
C ILE A 93 -11.60 7.66 12.32
N VAL A 94 -11.29 8.45 11.29
CA VAL A 94 -11.76 9.86 11.22
C VAL A 94 -13.02 9.92 10.38
N LEU A 95 -14.12 10.35 10.98
CA LEU A 95 -15.40 10.53 10.31
C LEU A 95 -15.52 11.92 9.66
N PRO A 96 -16.23 12.07 8.56
CA PRO A 96 -16.95 11.03 7.81
C PRO A 96 -16.10 10.21 6.83
N GLN A 97 -14.84 10.57 6.58
CA GLN A 97 -13.97 9.95 5.57
C GLN A 97 -13.72 8.45 5.84
N GLY A 98 -13.61 8.08 7.12
CA GLY A 98 -13.39 6.72 7.58
C GLY A 98 -14.65 5.85 7.69
N SER A 99 -15.82 6.30 7.21
CA SER A 99 -17.08 5.55 7.37
C SER A 99 -17.04 4.16 6.73
N ALA A 100 -16.33 3.97 5.63
CA ALA A 100 -16.15 2.67 5.01
C ALA A 100 -15.33 1.73 5.90
N LEU A 101 -14.23 2.23 6.49
CA LEU A 101 -13.41 1.46 7.42
C LEU A 101 -14.20 1.11 8.70
N LEU A 102 -15.00 2.05 9.21
CA LEU A 102 -15.89 1.79 10.35
C LEU A 102 -16.84 0.63 10.05
N ALA A 103 -17.46 0.63 8.88
CA ALA A 103 -18.37 -0.42 8.44
C ALA A 103 -17.66 -1.78 8.33
N ASP A 104 -16.48 -1.84 7.72
CA ASP A 104 -15.68 -3.06 7.56
C ASP A 104 -15.28 -3.64 8.93
N VAL A 105 -14.83 -2.78 9.84
CA VAL A 105 -14.46 -3.16 11.21
C VAL A 105 -15.66 -3.71 11.96
N MET A 106 -16.81 -3.04 11.90
CA MET A 106 -18.02 -3.47 12.59
C MET A 106 -18.58 -4.78 12.02
N ALA A 107 -18.55 -4.96 10.70
CA ALA A 107 -19.00 -6.19 10.04
C ALA A 107 -18.11 -7.39 10.33
N GLY A 108 -16.92 -7.19 10.91
CA GLY A 108 -15.97 -8.27 11.11
C GLY A 108 -15.38 -8.84 9.85
N GLN A 109 -15.47 -8.07 8.83
CA GLN A 109 -14.77 -8.28 7.58
C GLN A 109 -13.67 -7.20 7.48
N PRO A 110 -12.55 -7.33 8.24
CA PRO A 110 -11.42 -6.50 7.90
C PRO A 110 -11.17 -6.85 6.43
N LYS A 111 -11.30 -5.87 5.55
CA LYS A 111 -10.86 -6.03 4.17
C LYS A 111 -9.44 -6.57 4.30
N ALA A 112 -9.21 -7.78 3.79
CA ALA A 112 -7.87 -8.35 3.81
C ALA A 112 -6.94 -7.27 3.26
N ALA A 113 -5.89 -6.94 4.00
CA ALA A 113 -4.97 -5.89 3.56
C ALA A 113 -4.60 -6.15 2.11
N GLY A 114 -4.69 -5.12 1.28
CA GLY A 114 -4.33 -5.23 -0.12
C GLY A 114 -2.85 -5.61 -0.25
N ARG A 115 -2.52 -6.24 -1.35
CA ARG A 115 -1.17 -6.76 -1.58
C ARG A 115 -0.18 -5.64 -1.86
N VAL A 116 1.00 -5.74 -1.26
CA VAL A 116 2.15 -4.88 -1.53
C VAL A 116 3.06 -5.59 -2.53
N VAL A 117 3.33 -4.96 -3.66
CA VAL A 117 4.18 -5.48 -4.73
C VAL A 117 5.35 -4.54 -4.97
N ALA A 118 6.56 -5.00 -4.72
CA ALA A 118 7.77 -4.23 -4.98
C ALA A 118 8.29 -4.48 -6.41
N VAL A 119 8.70 -3.42 -7.10
CA VAL A 119 9.31 -3.49 -8.43
C VAL A 119 10.74 -2.98 -8.34
N VAL A 120 11.68 -3.80 -8.80
CA VAL A 120 13.13 -3.51 -8.77
C VAL A 120 13.70 -3.54 -10.18
N GLY A 121 14.53 -2.58 -10.52
CA GLY A 121 15.22 -2.53 -11.80
C GLY A 121 16.50 -3.37 -11.81
N GLY A 122 16.63 -4.32 -12.73
CA GLY A 122 17.86 -5.09 -12.91
C GLY A 122 18.99 -4.29 -13.57
N SER A 123 18.66 -3.19 -14.27
CA SER A 123 19.63 -2.25 -14.85
C SER A 123 19.01 -0.85 -14.96
N GLY A 124 19.86 0.16 -15.13
CA GLY A 124 19.39 1.53 -15.41
C GLY A 124 18.61 1.58 -16.73
N GLY A 125 17.49 2.31 -16.74
CA GLY A 125 16.66 2.49 -17.93
C GLY A 125 15.89 1.23 -18.38
N VAL A 126 15.85 0.16 -17.57
CA VAL A 126 15.12 -1.08 -17.92
C VAL A 126 13.60 -0.89 -17.93
N GLY A 127 13.09 0.18 -17.31
CA GLY A 127 11.67 0.52 -17.25
C GLY A 127 10.96 0.02 -15.99
N ALA A 128 11.69 -0.16 -14.89
CA ALA A 128 11.09 -0.60 -13.60
C ALA A 128 10.05 0.40 -13.09
N SER A 129 10.39 1.68 -12.98
CA SER A 129 9.47 2.74 -12.55
C SER A 129 8.25 2.86 -13.50
N THR A 130 8.49 2.73 -14.81
CA THR A 130 7.42 2.69 -15.82
C THR A 130 6.49 1.50 -15.59
N LEU A 131 7.05 0.32 -15.28
CA LEU A 131 6.25 -0.86 -14.98
C LEU A 131 5.51 -0.71 -13.65
N ALA A 132 6.15 -0.15 -12.62
CA ALA A 132 5.50 0.11 -11.33
C ALA A 132 4.28 1.03 -11.50
N ALA A 133 4.45 2.15 -12.20
CA ALA A 133 3.34 3.03 -12.56
C ALA A 133 2.27 2.31 -13.39
N GLY A 134 2.70 1.54 -14.38
CA GLY A 134 1.80 0.75 -15.22
C GLY A 134 0.98 -0.28 -14.44
N LEU A 135 1.55 -0.96 -13.45
CA LEU A 135 0.83 -1.91 -12.60
C LEU A 135 -0.23 -1.21 -11.76
N ALA A 136 0.09 -0.06 -11.15
CA ALA A 136 -0.87 0.71 -10.38
C ALA A 136 -2.02 1.25 -11.25
N LEU A 137 -1.70 1.88 -12.38
CA LEU A 137 -2.71 2.36 -13.33
C LEU A 137 -3.50 1.21 -13.97
N GLY A 138 -2.84 0.08 -14.25
CA GLY A 138 -3.47 -1.11 -14.80
C GLY A 138 -4.46 -1.77 -13.83
N ALA A 139 -4.16 -1.76 -12.54
CA ALA A 139 -5.09 -2.21 -11.50
C ALA A 139 -6.33 -1.31 -11.44
N ALA A 140 -6.14 0.03 -11.46
CA ALA A 140 -7.25 0.98 -11.50
C ALA A 140 -8.13 0.78 -12.75
N ARG A 141 -7.55 0.55 -13.91
CA ARG A 141 -8.28 0.22 -15.16
C ARG A 141 -9.05 -1.10 -15.07
N ALA A 142 -8.62 -2.01 -14.21
CA ALA A 142 -9.32 -3.26 -13.91
C ALA A 142 -10.32 -3.13 -12.73
N ASN A 143 -10.72 -1.90 -12.37
CA ASN A 143 -11.62 -1.57 -11.26
C ASN A 143 -11.13 -2.10 -9.90
N ARG A 144 -9.79 -2.16 -9.70
CA ARG A 144 -9.18 -2.43 -8.40
C ARG A 144 -8.63 -1.15 -7.82
N SER A 145 -8.87 -0.90 -6.56
CA SER A 145 -8.24 0.23 -5.87
C SER A 145 -6.74 0.01 -5.77
N SER A 146 -5.94 1.01 -6.15
CA SER A 146 -4.48 0.88 -6.15
C SER A 146 -3.79 2.16 -5.69
N ALA A 147 -2.55 2.02 -5.20
CA ALA A 147 -1.67 3.13 -4.86
C ALA A 147 -0.25 2.86 -5.38
N LEU A 148 0.51 3.92 -5.62
CA LEU A 148 1.90 3.85 -6.08
C LEU A 148 2.81 4.56 -5.07
N VAL A 149 3.91 3.91 -4.67
CA VAL A 149 4.86 4.46 -3.70
C VAL A 149 6.27 4.37 -4.27
N GLU A 150 6.99 5.47 -4.31
CA GLU A 150 8.40 5.49 -4.68
C GLU A 150 9.27 5.44 -3.41
N VAL A 151 10.26 4.55 -3.40
CA VAL A 151 11.32 4.50 -2.37
C VAL A 151 12.72 4.48 -3.01
N ASP A 152 12.82 4.81 -4.30
CA ASP A 152 14.10 4.93 -5.01
C ASP A 152 14.79 6.25 -4.64
N GLU A 153 15.84 6.17 -3.83
CA GLU A 153 16.63 7.34 -3.38
C GLU A 153 17.40 8.02 -4.53
N LEU A 154 17.65 7.30 -5.60
CA LEU A 154 18.41 7.76 -6.77
C LEU A 154 17.52 7.99 -7.99
N GLY A 155 16.22 7.85 -7.83
CA GLY A 155 15.23 8.03 -8.88
C GLY A 155 15.08 9.48 -9.33
N GLY A 156 14.60 9.68 -10.54
CA GLY A 156 14.25 11.00 -11.06
C GLY A 156 12.97 11.59 -10.46
N GLY A 157 12.20 10.80 -9.73
CA GLY A 157 10.89 11.11 -9.19
C GLY A 157 9.76 10.49 -10.02
N ILE A 158 8.94 9.71 -9.35
CA ILE A 158 7.79 9.07 -10.01
C ILE A 158 6.77 10.10 -10.52
N ASP A 159 6.68 11.25 -9.88
CA ASP A 159 5.82 12.36 -10.28
C ASP A 159 6.25 12.99 -11.63
N LEU A 160 7.56 13.04 -11.92
CA LEU A 160 8.07 13.44 -13.23
C LEU A 160 7.75 12.40 -14.30
N LEU A 161 7.91 11.12 -13.98
CA LEU A 161 7.54 10.03 -14.89
C LEU A 161 6.06 10.06 -15.26
N LEU A 162 5.22 10.51 -14.33
CA LEU A 162 3.77 10.60 -14.49
C LEU A 162 3.31 11.94 -15.10
N GLY A 163 4.20 12.93 -15.27
CA GLY A 163 3.87 14.27 -15.75
C GLY A 163 3.02 15.10 -14.79
N VAL A 164 3.11 14.81 -13.49
CA VAL A 164 2.27 15.41 -12.44
C VAL A 164 3.10 16.01 -11.30
N GLU A 165 4.31 16.44 -11.57
CA GLU A 165 5.23 17.03 -10.58
C GLU A 165 4.67 18.29 -9.90
N ARG A 166 3.72 18.97 -10.55
CA ARG A 166 3.03 20.17 -10.05
C ARG A 166 1.72 19.85 -9.34
N ALA A 167 1.27 18.60 -9.35
CA ALA A 167 0.04 18.21 -8.66
C ALA A 167 0.16 18.52 -7.16
N PRO A 168 -0.86 19.15 -6.56
CA PRO A 168 -0.88 19.39 -5.12
C PRO A 168 -0.96 18.06 -4.38
N GLY A 169 -0.39 18.01 -3.18
CA GLY A 169 -0.44 16.84 -2.31
C GLY A 169 0.88 16.56 -1.61
N TRP A 170 0.81 15.66 -0.65
CA TRP A 170 1.95 15.30 0.17
C TRP A 170 2.87 14.34 -0.58
N ARG A 171 4.17 14.53 -0.35
CA ARG A 171 5.27 13.68 -0.77
C ARG A 171 6.05 13.25 0.47
N TRP A 172 7.06 12.40 0.33
CA TRP A 172 7.84 11.90 1.46
C TRP A 172 8.27 12.96 2.47
N PRO A 173 8.72 14.18 2.10
CA PRO A 173 9.11 15.19 3.10
C PRO A 173 8.03 15.53 4.13
N ARG A 174 6.75 15.37 3.79
CA ARG A 174 5.63 15.56 4.72
C ARG A 174 5.23 14.28 5.47
N LEU A 175 5.72 13.14 5.04
CA LEU A 175 5.40 11.82 5.60
C LEU A 175 6.54 11.22 6.44
N VAL A 176 7.72 11.86 6.51
CA VAL A 176 8.88 11.35 7.27
C VAL A 176 8.60 11.16 8.77
N GLY A 177 7.63 11.86 9.30
CA GLY A 177 7.15 11.72 10.69
C GLY A 177 6.13 10.60 10.91
N ALA A 178 5.69 9.90 9.86
CA ALA A 178 4.72 8.83 9.98
C ALA A 178 5.26 7.68 10.85
N ARG A 179 4.47 7.25 11.83
CA ARG A 179 4.80 6.16 12.76
C ARG A 179 3.54 5.38 13.10
N GLY A 180 3.68 4.07 13.22
CA GLY A 180 2.56 3.21 13.58
C GLY A 180 1.42 3.27 12.55
N GLU A 181 0.19 3.39 13.02
CA GLU A 181 -0.95 3.59 12.13
C GLU A 181 -1.12 5.09 11.81
N VAL A 182 -0.98 5.40 10.55
CA VAL A 182 -1.27 6.74 10.02
C VAL A 182 -2.73 6.76 9.58
N GLY A 183 -3.45 7.80 9.92
CA GLY A 183 -4.83 8.00 9.46
C GLY A 183 -4.95 7.98 7.92
N ASP A 184 -6.16 8.07 7.40
CA ASP A 184 -6.37 8.02 5.95
C ASP A 184 -5.67 9.19 5.25
N VAL A 185 -4.54 8.90 4.62
CA VAL A 185 -3.74 9.90 3.89
C VAL A 185 -4.17 10.05 2.43
N ARG A 186 -5.14 9.27 1.93
CA ARG A 186 -5.53 9.26 0.51
C ARG A 186 -5.92 10.65 0.00
N GLY A 187 -6.70 11.39 0.76
CA GLY A 187 -7.11 12.76 0.41
C GLY A 187 -5.96 13.78 0.45
N LEU A 188 -4.82 13.43 1.03
CA LEU A 188 -3.65 14.29 1.15
C LEU A 188 -2.59 14.02 0.08
N LEU A 189 -2.67 12.86 -0.59
CA LEU A 189 -1.72 12.46 -1.62
C LEU A 189 -2.08 13.06 -2.99
N PRO A 190 -1.10 13.32 -3.85
CA PRO A 190 -1.38 13.63 -5.24
C PRO A 190 -1.90 12.38 -5.96
N HIS A 191 -2.69 12.61 -7.03
CA HIS A 191 -3.33 11.55 -7.81
C HIS A 191 -2.99 11.69 -9.29
N VAL A 192 -2.89 10.54 -9.96
CA VAL A 192 -2.85 10.43 -11.40
C VAL A 192 -3.89 9.40 -11.86
N GLU A 193 -4.79 9.77 -12.75
CA GLU A 193 -5.89 8.90 -13.22
C GLU A 193 -6.65 8.20 -12.07
N GLY A 194 -6.85 8.90 -10.94
CA GLY A 194 -7.53 8.36 -9.76
C GLY A 194 -6.64 7.50 -8.84
N VAL A 195 -5.39 7.25 -9.20
CA VAL A 195 -4.43 6.50 -8.38
C VAL A 195 -3.63 7.46 -7.50
N PRO A 196 -3.73 7.38 -6.17
CA PRO A 196 -2.87 8.15 -5.26
C PRO A 196 -1.43 7.65 -5.36
N PHE A 197 -0.48 8.58 -5.23
CA PHE A 197 0.92 8.20 -5.22
C PHE A 197 1.74 8.98 -4.18
N VAL A 198 2.83 8.37 -3.74
CA VAL A 198 3.84 8.99 -2.88
C VAL A 198 5.14 9.05 -3.66
N ALA A 199 5.62 10.27 -3.95
CA ALA A 199 6.88 10.51 -4.64
C ALA A 199 7.96 10.96 -3.67
N MET A 200 9.23 10.77 -4.06
CA MET A 200 10.37 11.36 -3.38
C MET A 200 10.32 12.90 -3.49
N GLY A 201 10.82 13.57 -2.47
CA GLY A 201 11.06 15.02 -2.53
C GLY A 201 12.41 15.29 -3.21
N ARG A 202 12.46 16.28 -4.09
CA ARG A 202 13.73 16.68 -4.73
C ARG A 202 14.67 17.29 -3.72
N GLY A 203 15.89 16.73 -3.61
CA GLY A 203 16.90 17.18 -2.65
C GLY A 203 16.56 16.90 -1.18
N SER A 204 15.55 16.06 -0.92
CA SER A 204 15.24 15.61 0.43
C SER A 204 16.00 14.34 0.78
N GLU A 205 16.20 14.12 2.09
CA GLU A 205 16.71 12.86 2.59
C GLU A 205 15.70 11.72 2.33
N PRO A 206 16.19 10.47 2.19
CA PRO A 206 15.32 9.30 2.09
C PRO A 206 14.39 9.18 3.29
N PRO A 207 13.17 8.68 3.11
CA PRO A 207 12.25 8.45 4.23
C PRO A 207 12.81 7.40 5.18
N PRO A 208 12.65 7.57 6.51
CA PRO A 208 12.97 6.53 7.47
C PRO A 208 12.15 5.25 7.23
N GLY A 209 12.74 4.08 7.49
CA GLY A 209 12.09 2.79 7.23
C GLY A 209 10.76 2.61 7.95
N ASP A 210 10.64 3.09 9.18
CA ASP A 210 9.42 3.06 9.96
C ASP A 210 8.31 3.95 9.37
N ALA A 211 8.65 5.08 8.75
CA ALA A 211 7.69 5.90 8.01
C ALA A 211 7.19 5.18 6.76
N VAL A 212 8.07 4.47 6.05
CA VAL A 212 7.67 3.66 4.87
C VAL A 212 6.74 2.53 5.30
N ILE A 213 7.05 1.80 6.37
CA ILE A 213 6.20 0.73 6.91
C ILE A 213 4.82 1.28 7.28
N ALA A 214 4.76 2.43 7.98
CA ALA A 214 3.51 3.05 8.39
C ALA A 214 2.65 3.47 7.20
N VAL A 215 3.25 4.09 6.18
CA VAL A 215 2.55 4.52 4.97
C VAL A 215 2.07 3.33 4.14
N LEU A 216 2.92 2.31 3.93
CA LEU A 216 2.54 1.09 3.21
C LEU A 216 1.42 0.33 3.94
N GLY A 217 1.51 0.22 5.26
CA GLY A 217 0.46 -0.39 6.07
C GLY A 217 -0.87 0.35 5.98
N THR A 218 -0.85 1.67 5.96
CA THR A 218 -2.08 2.48 5.76
C THR A 218 -2.63 2.30 4.35
N LEU A 219 -1.78 2.41 3.33
CA LEU A 219 -2.25 2.27 1.95
C LEU A 219 -2.79 0.87 1.65
N SER A 220 -2.18 -0.19 2.19
CA SER A 220 -2.66 -1.56 1.97
C SER A 220 -4.01 -1.84 2.63
N ARG A 221 -4.36 -1.17 3.72
CA ARG A 221 -5.71 -1.27 4.30
C ARG A 221 -6.80 -0.68 3.42
N HIS A 222 -6.46 0.30 2.59
CA HIS A 222 -7.43 1.06 1.79
C HIS A 222 -7.43 0.70 0.29
N HIS A 223 -6.41 -0.01 -0.18
CA HIS A 223 -6.29 -0.38 -1.60
C HIS A 223 -6.11 -1.87 -1.77
N ASP A 224 -6.57 -2.41 -2.89
CA ASP A 224 -6.42 -3.84 -3.23
C ASP A 224 -4.97 -4.16 -3.63
N LEU A 225 -4.25 -3.15 -4.16
CA LEU A 225 -2.87 -3.27 -4.61
C LEU A 225 -2.07 -2.01 -4.29
N VAL A 226 -0.96 -2.17 -3.58
CA VAL A 226 0.04 -1.12 -3.39
C VAL A 226 1.29 -1.51 -4.17
N VAL A 227 1.65 -0.72 -5.16
CA VAL A 227 2.86 -0.95 -5.96
C VAL A 227 3.97 -0.05 -5.46
N VAL A 228 5.13 -0.63 -5.19
CA VAL A 228 6.30 0.11 -4.72
C VAL A 228 7.38 0.11 -5.80
N ASP A 229 7.76 1.28 -6.26
CA ASP A 229 8.97 1.49 -7.05
C ASP A 229 10.18 1.54 -6.12
N ALA A 230 10.93 0.46 -6.05
CA ALA A 230 12.08 0.32 -5.17
C ALA A 230 13.41 0.69 -5.85
N GLY A 231 13.34 1.15 -7.10
CA GLY A 231 14.53 1.47 -7.88
C GLY A 231 15.43 0.28 -8.14
N ARG A 232 16.75 0.50 -8.15
CA ARG A 232 17.75 -0.58 -8.32
C ARG A 232 18.87 -0.55 -7.27
N ALA A 233 18.94 0.50 -6.48
CA ALA A 233 19.94 0.62 -5.43
C ALA A 233 19.49 -0.16 -4.18
N PRO A 234 20.34 -1.04 -3.62
CA PRO A 234 19.99 -1.84 -2.46
C PRO A 234 20.11 -1.03 -1.16
N ALA A 235 19.50 0.16 -1.14
CA ALA A 235 19.41 0.99 0.04
C ALA A 235 18.64 0.26 1.17
N PRO A 236 18.90 0.56 2.44
CA PRO A 236 18.26 -0.13 3.56
C PRO A 236 16.74 -0.16 3.47
N VAL A 237 16.12 0.96 3.09
CA VAL A 237 14.67 1.09 2.95
C VAL A 237 14.15 0.24 1.79
N ALA A 238 14.81 0.30 0.63
CA ALA A 238 14.43 -0.50 -0.54
C ALA A 238 14.53 -2.00 -0.25
N ARG A 239 15.61 -2.47 0.38
CA ARG A 239 15.77 -3.88 0.77
C ARG A 239 14.69 -4.32 1.76
N HIS A 240 14.43 -3.50 2.78
CA HIS A 240 13.38 -3.81 3.76
C HIS A 240 12.02 -3.92 3.09
N THR A 241 11.70 -2.99 2.19
CA THR A 241 10.42 -2.99 1.45
C THR A 241 10.29 -4.20 0.54
N VAL A 242 11.35 -4.55 -0.21
CA VAL A 242 11.34 -5.73 -1.10
C VAL A 242 11.16 -7.03 -0.30
N ARG A 243 11.83 -7.15 0.85
CA ARG A 243 11.71 -8.31 1.72
C ARG A 243 10.32 -8.45 2.35
N GLY A 244 9.71 -7.34 2.74
CA GLY A 244 8.39 -7.30 3.38
C GLY A 244 7.21 -7.29 2.42
N ALA A 245 7.45 -7.18 1.11
CA ALA A 245 6.40 -7.19 0.10
C ALA A 245 5.81 -8.60 -0.10
N ASP A 246 4.52 -8.69 -0.42
CA ASP A 246 3.85 -9.95 -0.76
C ASP A 246 4.37 -10.56 -2.06
N ALA A 247 4.94 -9.73 -2.93
CA ALA A 247 5.66 -10.16 -4.13
C ALA A 247 6.70 -9.12 -4.52
N ALA A 248 7.84 -9.56 -5.06
CA ALA A 248 8.86 -8.68 -5.61
C ALA A 248 9.13 -9.04 -7.07
N LEU A 249 9.15 -8.03 -7.94
CA LEU A 249 9.37 -8.18 -9.37
C LEU A 249 10.70 -7.56 -9.78
N LEU A 250 11.63 -8.39 -10.24
CA LEU A 250 12.90 -7.94 -10.85
C LEU A 250 12.67 -7.72 -12.34
N VAL A 251 12.77 -6.48 -12.81
CA VAL A 251 12.64 -6.16 -14.23
C VAL A 251 14.00 -6.32 -14.91
N CYS A 252 14.09 -7.23 -15.87
CA CYS A 252 15.32 -7.56 -16.56
C CYS A 252 15.18 -7.33 -18.07
N ALA A 253 16.16 -6.68 -18.70
CA ALA A 253 16.26 -6.66 -20.15
C ALA A 253 16.78 -8.02 -20.65
N GLY A 254 16.21 -8.52 -21.75
CA GLY A 254 16.51 -9.84 -22.29
C GLY A 254 17.86 -9.95 -23.01
N ASP A 255 18.78 -8.99 -22.87
CA ASP A 255 20.14 -9.07 -23.42
C ASP A 255 21.16 -9.49 -22.36
N ALA A 256 22.35 -9.90 -22.79
CA ALA A 256 23.40 -10.44 -21.91
C ALA A 256 23.82 -9.43 -20.81
N ARG A 257 23.89 -8.13 -21.14
CA ARG A 257 24.25 -7.10 -20.14
C ARG A 257 23.15 -6.89 -19.13
N GLY A 258 21.89 -6.91 -19.58
CA GLY A 258 20.70 -6.82 -18.72
C GLY A 258 20.64 -7.97 -17.72
N VAL A 259 20.87 -9.20 -18.19
CA VAL A 259 20.90 -10.40 -17.35
C VAL A 259 22.04 -10.33 -16.32
N ALA A 260 23.26 -10.00 -16.75
CA ALA A 260 24.41 -9.87 -15.85
C ALA A 260 24.18 -8.77 -14.79
N SER A 261 23.63 -7.62 -15.19
CA SER A 261 23.29 -6.54 -14.24
C SER A 261 22.19 -6.97 -13.26
N ALA A 262 21.15 -7.64 -13.77
CA ALA A 262 20.04 -8.11 -12.95
C ALA A 262 20.50 -9.17 -11.92
N ALA A 263 21.44 -10.05 -12.28
CA ALA A 263 22.05 -11.00 -11.36
C ALA A 263 22.76 -10.28 -10.19
N GLN A 264 23.52 -9.21 -10.49
CA GLN A 264 24.19 -8.39 -9.47
C GLN A 264 23.20 -7.68 -8.55
N VAL A 265 22.07 -7.19 -9.08
CA VAL A 265 21.01 -6.58 -8.27
C VAL A 265 20.37 -7.65 -7.40
N ARG A 266 20.02 -8.80 -7.98
CA ARG A 266 19.44 -9.93 -7.25
C ARG A 266 20.29 -10.33 -6.03
N GLU A 267 21.58 -10.45 -6.16
CA GLU A 267 22.49 -10.84 -5.07
C GLU A 267 22.53 -9.82 -3.92
N ARG A 268 22.24 -8.55 -4.20
CA ARG A 268 22.32 -7.47 -3.22
C ARG A 268 21.01 -7.16 -2.52
N PHE A 269 19.90 -7.61 -3.07
CA PHE A 269 18.60 -7.53 -2.43
C PHE A 269 18.30 -8.83 -1.68
N ASP A 270 17.70 -8.70 -0.52
CA ASP A 270 17.23 -9.84 0.27
C ASP A 270 15.80 -10.18 -0.19
N TRP A 271 15.72 -11.06 -1.20
CA TRP A 271 14.45 -11.47 -1.79
C TRP A 271 13.71 -12.45 -0.87
N GLY A 272 12.45 -12.11 -0.55
CA GLY A 272 11.51 -13.09 -0.04
C GLY A 272 10.89 -13.89 -1.19
N SER A 273 9.65 -13.58 -1.57
CA SER A 273 8.97 -14.15 -2.74
C SER A 273 9.23 -13.27 -3.96
N GLY A 274 10.20 -13.64 -4.81
CA GLY A 274 10.60 -12.84 -5.98
C GLY A 274 10.41 -13.57 -7.30
N ALA A 275 10.11 -12.79 -8.35
CA ALA A 275 9.99 -13.29 -9.72
C ALA A 275 10.58 -12.30 -10.72
N VAL A 276 10.93 -12.76 -11.92
CA VAL A 276 11.46 -11.89 -12.97
C VAL A 276 10.38 -11.49 -13.96
N VAL A 277 10.36 -10.20 -14.32
CA VAL A 277 9.64 -9.69 -15.49
C VAL A 277 10.66 -9.37 -16.58
N VAL A 278 10.56 -10.05 -17.69
CA VAL A 278 11.50 -9.86 -18.81
C VAL A 278 10.97 -8.82 -19.77
N ARG A 279 11.73 -7.73 -19.94
CA ARG A 279 11.52 -6.80 -21.06
C ARG A 279 12.13 -7.42 -22.30
N ARG A 280 11.28 -7.69 -23.29
CA ARG A 280 11.72 -8.29 -24.55
C ARG A 280 12.60 -7.31 -25.33
N MET A 281 13.77 -7.79 -25.74
CA MET A 281 14.70 -7.04 -26.56
C MET A 281 14.85 -7.73 -27.94
N PRO A 282 14.99 -6.97 -29.04
CA PRO A 282 15.33 -7.55 -30.35
C PRO A 282 16.63 -8.36 -30.26
N GLY A 283 16.63 -9.61 -30.71
CA GLY A 283 17.80 -10.48 -30.65
C GLY A 283 18.21 -10.95 -29.25
N GLY A 284 17.40 -10.65 -28.22
CA GLY A 284 17.66 -11.10 -26.85
C GLY A 284 17.37 -12.57 -26.60
N ALA A 285 17.76 -13.07 -25.44
CA ALA A 285 17.49 -14.42 -24.97
C ALA A 285 15.98 -14.65 -24.76
N SER A 286 15.54 -15.90 -24.74
CA SER A 286 14.17 -16.23 -24.41
C SER A 286 13.87 -15.86 -22.96
N PRO A 287 12.63 -15.48 -22.66
CA PRO A 287 12.24 -15.14 -21.27
C PRO A 287 12.52 -16.27 -20.28
N GLU A 288 12.36 -17.51 -20.71
CA GLU A 288 12.61 -18.70 -19.92
C GLU A 288 14.10 -18.86 -19.61
N ALA A 289 14.98 -18.64 -20.59
CA ALA A 289 16.43 -18.68 -20.39
C ALA A 289 16.90 -17.56 -19.45
N VAL A 290 16.28 -16.36 -19.51
CA VAL A 290 16.57 -15.27 -18.57
C VAL A 290 16.13 -15.65 -17.14
N ALA A 291 14.95 -16.23 -16.99
CA ALA A 291 14.43 -16.70 -15.70
C ALA A 291 15.33 -17.78 -15.09
N GLU A 292 15.76 -18.75 -15.90
CA GLU A 292 16.70 -19.80 -15.50
C GLU A 292 18.05 -19.22 -15.07
N ALA A 293 18.64 -18.34 -15.88
CA ALA A 293 19.91 -17.68 -15.56
C ALA A 293 19.86 -16.85 -14.26
N LEU A 294 18.73 -16.27 -13.95
CA LEU A 294 18.50 -15.53 -12.70
C LEU A 294 18.02 -16.42 -11.55
N ALA A 295 17.75 -17.69 -11.78
CA ALA A 295 17.14 -18.61 -10.82
C ALA A 295 15.92 -17.97 -10.11
N LEU A 296 15.03 -17.34 -10.89
CA LEU A 296 13.77 -16.73 -10.45
C LEU A 296 12.63 -17.22 -11.34
N PRO A 297 11.44 -17.47 -10.80
CA PRO A 297 10.27 -17.78 -11.60
C PRO A 297 9.92 -16.63 -12.55
N LEU A 298 9.43 -16.95 -13.73
CA LEU A 298 9.01 -15.97 -14.73
C LEU A 298 7.61 -15.43 -14.38
N ALA A 299 7.53 -14.18 -13.92
CA ALA A 299 6.26 -13.51 -13.67
C ALA A 299 5.56 -13.10 -14.98
N GLY A 300 6.33 -12.70 -15.98
CA GLY A 300 5.77 -12.30 -17.26
C GLY A 300 6.77 -11.61 -18.18
N VAL A 301 6.27 -11.21 -19.34
CA VAL A 301 7.06 -10.56 -20.38
C VAL A 301 6.39 -9.27 -20.79
N VAL A 302 7.13 -8.17 -20.78
CA VAL A 302 6.67 -6.89 -21.30
C VAL A 302 7.33 -6.61 -22.66
N PRO A 303 6.56 -6.19 -23.68
CA PRO A 303 7.14 -5.81 -24.95
C PRO A 303 7.90 -4.50 -24.83
N ASP A 304 8.89 -4.30 -25.70
CA ASP A 304 9.45 -2.99 -25.93
C ASP A 304 8.40 -2.09 -26.61
N ASP A 305 8.13 -0.91 -26.04
CA ASP A 305 7.22 0.07 -26.62
C ASP A 305 7.91 1.42 -26.77
N ARG A 306 8.16 1.84 -28.00
CA ARG A 306 8.86 3.09 -28.32
C ARG A 306 8.13 4.36 -27.88
N ARG A 307 6.84 4.26 -27.53
CA ARG A 307 6.06 5.37 -27.00
C ARG A 307 6.48 5.72 -25.57
N LEU A 308 6.86 4.73 -24.77
CA LEU A 308 7.20 4.94 -23.36
C LEU A 308 8.44 5.84 -23.14
N PRO A 309 9.58 5.64 -23.83
CA PRO A 309 10.72 6.55 -23.73
C PRO A 309 10.35 7.98 -24.17
N ARG A 310 9.53 8.10 -25.20
CA ARG A 310 9.07 9.40 -25.69
C ARG A 310 8.16 10.08 -24.68
N ALA A 311 7.15 9.38 -24.17
CA ALA A 311 6.25 9.89 -23.14
C ALA A 311 7.03 10.35 -21.89
N SER A 312 7.98 9.53 -21.44
CA SER A 312 8.86 9.91 -20.30
C SER A 312 9.69 11.17 -20.58
N ALA A 313 10.18 11.35 -21.79
CA ALA A 313 10.95 12.55 -22.17
C ALA A 313 10.08 13.81 -22.30
N GLU A 314 8.81 13.64 -22.66
CA GLU A 314 7.83 14.72 -22.81
C GLU A 314 7.07 15.01 -21.50
N GLY A 315 7.31 14.25 -20.41
CA GLY A 315 6.60 14.37 -19.15
C GLY A 315 5.17 13.82 -19.22
N ASP A 316 4.94 12.84 -20.10
CA ASP A 316 3.64 12.17 -20.23
C ASP A 316 3.61 10.85 -19.44
N SER A 317 2.43 10.53 -18.93
CA SER A 317 2.16 9.29 -18.21
C SER A 317 2.42 8.04 -19.07
N PRO A 318 2.80 6.88 -18.48
CA PRO A 318 2.83 5.59 -19.16
C PRO A 318 1.51 5.19 -19.84
N SER A 319 0.44 5.92 -19.60
CA SER A 319 -0.85 5.78 -20.29
C SER A 319 -0.76 5.91 -21.80
N ALA A 320 0.26 6.60 -22.33
CA ALA A 320 0.58 6.68 -23.75
C ALA A 320 1.02 5.35 -24.37
N ALA A 321 1.32 4.32 -23.57
CA ALA A 321 1.75 3.01 -24.06
C ALA A 321 0.71 2.32 -24.96
N GLY A 322 1.20 1.45 -25.85
CA GLY A 322 0.35 0.73 -26.78
C GLY A 322 -0.41 -0.44 -26.16
N ALA A 323 -1.44 -0.90 -26.87
CA ALA A 323 -2.32 -1.97 -26.41
C ALA A 323 -1.60 -3.30 -26.08
N ARG A 324 -0.47 -3.59 -26.73
CA ARG A 324 0.33 -4.80 -26.43
C ARG A 324 0.99 -4.72 -25.05
N TRP A 325 1.51 -3.53 -24.70
CA TRP A 325 2.11 -3.29 -23.40
C TRP A 325 1.04 -3.37 -22.31
N TRP A 326 -0.11 -2.72 -22.50
CA TRP A 326 -1.22 -2.77 -21.54
C TRP A 326 -1.78 -4.17 -21.32
N ARG A 327 -1.82 -5.01 -22.36
CA ARG A 327 -2.19 -6.43 -22.20
C ARG A 327 -1.20 -7.19 -21.32
N ALA A 328 0.10 -6.93 -21.48
CA ALA A 328 1.11 -7.54 -20.63
C ALA A 328 1.00 -7.06 -19.18
N VAL A 329 0.78 -5.75 -18.98
CA VAL A 329 0.53 -5.20 -17.65
C VAL A 329 -0.72 -5.80 -17.01
N ALA A 330 -1.83 -5.90 -17.73
CA ALA A 330 -3.07 -6.50 -17.22
C ALA A 330 -2.87 -7.97 -16.79
N ALA A 331 -2.10 -8.74 -17.54
CA ALA A 331 -1.75 -10.12 -17.19
C ALA A 331 -0.90 -10.17 -15.90
N LEU A 332 0.05 -9.25 -15.73
CA LEU A 332 0.86 -9.14 -14.52
C LEU A 332 -0.01 -8.72 -13.32
N VAL A 333 -0.89 -7.74 -13.47
CA VAL A 333 -1.84 -7.34 -12.42
C VAL A 333 -2.69 -8.54 -11.98
N GLY A 334 -3.21 -9.34 -12.92
CA GLY A 334 -3.96 -10.55 -12.60
C GLY A 334 -3.16 -11.55 -11.76
N ARG A 335 -1.87 -11.69 -12.02
CA ARG A 335 -0.97 -12.59 -11.26
C ARG A 335 -0.64 -12.05 -9.87
N VAL A 336 -0.25 -10.79 -9.77
CA VAL A 336 0.21 -10.23 -8.48
C VAL A 336 -0.94 -9.87 -7.55
N ALA A 337 -2.13 -9.57 -8.07
CA ALA A 337 -3.33 -9.28 -7.28
C ALA A 337 -4.19 -10.52 -6.98
N GLY A 338 -3.88 -11.69 -7.55
CA GLY A 338 -4.59 -12.94 -7.30
C GLY A 338 -4.30 -13.48 -5.89
N HIS A 339 -5.32 -14.06 -5.27
CA HIS A 339 -5.26 -14.59 -3.89
C HIS A 339 -4.48 -15.90 -3.74
N SER A 340 -3.75 -16.36 -4.73
CA SER A 340 -3.01 -17.64 -4.66
C SER A 340 -1.57 -17.40 -4.26
N ALA A 341 -1.26 -17.61 -3.00
CA ALA A 341 0.11 -17.63 -2.45
C ALA A 341 1.05 -18.69 -3.07
N GLY A 342 0.60 -19.42 -4.12
CA GLY A 342 1.32 -20.51 -4.74
C GLY A 342 1.83 -20.27 -6.16
N VAL A 343 1.58 -19.11 -6.77
CA VAL A 343 1.85 -18.90 -8.21
C VAL A 343 3.25 -18.34 -8.49
N LEU A 344 3.93 -17.81 -7.49
CA LEU A 344 5.31 -17.32 -7.62
C LEU A 344 6.35 -18.26 -7.00
N ASP A 345 5.93 -19.21 -6.14
CA ASP A 345 6.79 -20.31 -5.71
C ASP A 345 6.71 -21.41 -6.80
N GLY A 346 7.77 -21.52 -7.59
CA GLY A 346 7.90 -22.55 -8.61
C GLY A 346 7.82 -23.97 -8.00
N ARG A 347 6.62 -24.53 -7.94
CA ARG A 347 6.34 -25.98 -7.86
C ARG A 347 5.46 -26.38 -9.02
#